data_d9a114abfddadd8066c840e6c2521a2b
#
_entry.id   d9a114abfddadd8066c840e6c2521a2b
#
_cell.length_a   1.000
_cell.length_b   1.000
_cell.length_c   1.000
_cell.angle_alpha   90.00
_cell.angle_beta   90.00
_cell.angle_gamma   90.00
#
_symmetry.space_group_name_H-M   'P 1'
#
loop_
_entity.id
_entity.type
_entity.pdbx_description
1 polymer ?
#
loop_
_entity_poly.entity_id
_entity_poly.type
_entity_poly.pdbx_seq_one_letter_code
_entity_poly.pdbx_strand_id
1 'polypeptide(L)'
;ASTMNARTAELLALEAKNEPFHHIHGAGKAGYPGFLRTLSEKGVDLDAHPALQVREYIYDMALVMRAADLVVSRAGASTLSELTALGVPAVLVPSPNVTNDHQTKNARALEEAGAAVLLPEKDASPQALFQVCGGILHDPARQAEMARNMAALGVPDAAERILDTVRALL
;
A
#
# COMPACT_ATOMS: atom_id res chain seq x y z
N ALA A 1 3.56 11.07 5.44
CA ALA A 1 2.09 11.04 5.24
C ALA A 1 1.61 12.13 4.27
N SER A 2 1.97 13.40 4.45
CA SER A 2 1.46 14.49 3.61
C SER A 2 1.73 14.32 2.11
N THR A 3 2.94 13.93 1.72
CA THR A 3 3.30 13.72 0.31
C THR A 3 2.49 12.59 -0.34
N MET A 4 2.31 11.47 0.37
CA MET A 4 1.48 10.36 -0.14
C MET A 4 0.02 10.79 -0.26
N ASN A 5 -0.54 11.49 0.73
CA ASN A 5 -1.90 12.00 0.64
C ASN A 5 -2.11 12.91 -0.58
N ALA A 6 -1.19 13.85 -0.83
CA ALA A 6 -1.30 14.73 -1.98
C ALA A 6 -1.31 13.93 -3.31
N ARG A 7 -0.40 12.98 -3.44
CA ARG A 7 -0.32 12.12 -4.65
C ARG A 7 -1.54 11.21 -4.80
N THR A 8 -2.02 10.63 -3.69
CA THR A 8 -3.20 9.79 -3.72
C THR A 8 -4.46 10.59 -4.08
N ALA A 9 -4.61 11.82 -3.59
CA ALA A 9 -5.73 12.66 -4.00
C ALA A 9 -5.73 12.95 -5.51
N GLU A 10 -4.56 13.12 -6.11
CA GLU A 10 -4.43 13.26 -7.57
C GLU A 10 -4.66 11.94 -8.31
N LEU A 11 -4.21 10.82 -7.74
CA LEU A 11 -4.48 9.49 -8.27
C LEU A 11 -6.00 9.21 -8.30
N LEU A 12 -6.71 9.47 -7.20
CA LEU A 12 -8.17 9.30 -7.15
C LEU A 12 -8.89 10.19 -8.18
N ALA A 13 -8.37 11.38 -8.48
CA ALA A 13 -8.90 12.23 -9.52
C ALA A 13 -8.67 11.68 -10.95
N LEU A 14 -7.61 10.89 -11.15
CA LEU A 14 -7.40 10.16 -12.40
C LEU A 14 -8.31 8.93 -12.49
N GLU A 15 -8.43 8.16 -11.41
CA GLU A 15 -9.31 6.99 -11.33
C GLU A 15 -10.76 7.36 -11.58
N ALA A 16 -11.27 8.43 -10.96
CA ALA A 16 -12.63 8.91 -11.16
C ALA A 16 -12.97 9.25 -12.61
N LYS A 17 -11.98 9.67 -13.41
CA LYS A 17 -12.16 10.06 -14.81
C LYS A 17 -12.01 8.93 -15.81
N ASN A 18 -11.20 7.93 -15.48
CA ASN A 18 -10.81 6.89 -16.43
C ASN A 18 -11.51 5.57 -16.10
N GLU A 19 -11.05 4.89 -15.08
CA GLU A 19 -11.58 3.60 -14.67
C GLU A 19 -11.37 3.48 -13.16
N PRO A 20 -12.41 3.66 -12.35
CA PRO A 20 -12.28 3.62 -10.91
C PRO A 20 -12.02 2.19 -10.44
N PHE A 21 -10.88 1.95 -9.83
CA PHE A 21 -10.67 0.80 -8.96
C PHE A 21 -11.52 0.97 -7.69
N HIS A 22 -11.84 -0.14 -7.02
CA HIS A 22 -12.32 -0.04 -5.65
C HIS A 22 -11.15 0.38 -4.76
N HIS A 23 -11.07 1.65 -4.42
CA HIS A 23 -9.95 2.24 -3.70
C HIS A 23 -10.37 2.65 -2.29
N ILE A 24 -9.65 2.17 -1.29
CA ILE A 24 -9.83 2.58 0.11
C ILE A 24 -8.54 3.27 0.56
N HIS A 25 -8.64 4.56 0.92
CA HIS A 25 -7.50 5.36 1.38
C HIS A 25 -7.66 5.79 2.83
N GLY A 26 -6.66 5.48 3.67
CA GLY A 26 -6.53 6.00 5.03
C GLY A 26 -5.71 7.30 5.05
N ALA A 27 -6.37 8.45 5.13
CA ALA A 27 -5.71 9.75 5.07
C ALA A 27 -5.00 10.16 6.38
N GLY A 28 -5.35 9.52 7.50
CA GLY A 28 -4.92 9.89 8.84
C GLY A 28 -5.66 11.12 9.37
N LYS A 29 -5.88 11.18 10.69
CA LYS A 29 -6.67 12.24 11.34
C LYS A 29 -6.27 13.66 10.93
N ALA A 30 -4.98 13.96 10.95
CA ALA A 30 -4.48 15.29 10.60
C ALA A 30 -4.56 15.59 9.09
N GLY A 31 -4.53 14.56 8.23
CA GLY A 31 -4.52 14.70 6.78
C GLY A 31 -5.91 14.70 6.15
N TYR A 32 -6.89 14.10 6.81
CA TYR A 32 -8.22 13.84 6.26
C TYR A 32 -8.95 15.10 5.77
N PRO A 33 -9.06 16.21 6.55
CA PRO A 33 -9.76 17.40 6.09
C PRO A 33 -9.11 18.04 4.85
N GLY A 34 -7.77 18.06 4.82
CA GLY A 34 -7.00 18.57 3.68
C GLY A 34 -7.15 17.70 2.43
N PHE A 35 -7.21 16.39 2.63
CA PHE A 35 -7.41 15.42 1.55
C PHE A 35 -8.77 15.62 0.86
N LEU A 36 -9.86 15.70 1.63
CA LEU A 36 -11.20 15.95 1.10
C LEU A 36 -11.30 17.27 0.34
N ARG A 37 -10.66 18.33 0.86
CA ARG A 37 -10.60 19.63 0.18
C ARG A 37 -9.90 19.50 -1.18
N THR A 38 -8.75 18.82 -1.22
CA THR A 38 -8.02 18.60 -2.48
C THR A 38 -8.85 17.82 -3.50
N LEU A 39 -9.60 16.80 -3.10
CA LEU A 39 -10.51 16.07 -3.98
C LEU A 39 -11.59 16.99 -4.55
N SER A 40 -12.23 17.79 -3.69
CA SER A 40 -13.26 18.75 -4.10
C SER A 40 -12.72 19.78 -5.10
N GLU A 41 -11.52 20.35 -4.85
CA GLU A 41 -10.84 21.28 -5.75
C GLU A 41 -10.51 20.64 -7.12
N LYS A 42 -10.32 19.32 -7.16
CA LYS A 42 -10.09 18.55 -8.39
C LYS A 42 -11.40 18.06 -9.04
N GLY A 43 -12.54 18.43 -8.49
CA GLY A 43 -13.86 18.08 -9.01
C GLY A 43 -14.26 16.63 -8.79
N VAL A 44 -13.68 15.95 -7.79
CA VAL A 44 -14.06 14.58 -7.39
C VAL A 44 -15.12 14.67 -6.30
N ASP A 45 -16.31 14.19 -6.62
CA ASP A 45 -17.40 13.97 -5.69
C ASP A 45 -17.43 12.50 -5.28
N LEU A 46 -17.11 12.20 -4.03
CA LEU A 46 -17.08 10.82 -3.52
C LEU A 46 -18.47 10.16 -3.50
N ASP A 47 -19.54 10.94 -3.35
CA ASP A 47 -20.90 10.42 -3.39
C ASP A 47 -21.28 9.94 -4.80
N ALA A 48 -20.71 10.57 -5.83
CA ALA A 48 -20.85 10.16 -7.21
C ALA A 48 -19.92 8.99 -7.60
N HIS A 49 -18.90 8.70 -6.78
CA HIS A 49 -17.91 7.66 -7.03
C HIS A 49 -17.79 6.68 -5.84
N PRO A 50 -18.79 5.81 -5.59
CA PRO A 50 -18.84 4.92 -4.43
C PRO A 50 -17.68 3.89 -4.39
N ALA A 51 -17.00 3.66 -5.50
CA ALA A 51 -15.79 2.85 -5.57
C ALA A 51 -14.58 3.52 -4.90
N LEU A 52 -14.59 4.85 -4.72
CA LEU A 52 -13.52 5.61 -4.11
C LEU A 52 -13.88 5.95 -2.66
N GLN A 53 -13.22 5.31 -1.71
CA GLN A 53 -13.46 5.52 -0.29
C GLN A 53 -12.26 6.19 0.37
N VAL A 54 -12.51 7.29 1.06
CA VAL A 54 -11.50 7.98 1.88
C VAL A 54 -11.94 7.91 3.34
N ARG A 55 -11.08 7.36 4.17
CA ARG A 55 -11.33 7.21 5.61
C ARG A 55 -10.30 8.00 6.42
N GLU A 56 -10.74 8.61 7.50
CA GLU A 56 -9.83 9.25 8.45
C GLU A 56 -8.85 8.21 9.03
N TYR A 57 -9.40 7.07 9.42
CA TYR A 57 -8.67 5.92 9.94
C TYR A 57 -9.34 4.61 9.50
N ILE A 58 -8.55 3.58 9.23
CA ILE A 58 -9.03 2.24 8.91
C ILE A 58 -8.88 1.38 10.16
N TYR A 59 -9.98 1.21 10.92
CA TYR A 59 -9.97 0.44 12.17
C TYR A 59 -9.86 -1.06 11.94
N ASP A 60 -10.36 -1.54 10.82
CA ASP A 60 -10.38 -2.92 10.37
C ASP A 60 -9.27 -3.22 9.35
N MET A 61 -8.07 -2.65 9.56
CA MET A 61 -6.96 -2.71 8.62
C MET A 61 -6.63 -4.13 8.14
N ALA A 62 -6.60 -5.10 9.06
CA ALA A 62 -6.31 -6.49 8.71
C ALA A 62 -7.36 -7.09 7.75
N LEU A 63 -8.64 -6.74 7.92
CA LEU A 63 -9.71 -7.18 7.04
C LEU A 63 -9.60 -6.50 5.67
N VAL A 64 -9.38 -5.18 5.66
CA VAL A 64 -9.25 -4.41 4.42
C VAL A 64 -8.02 -4.87 3.62
N MET A 65 -6.87 -5.08 4.27
CA MET A 65 -5.67 -5.58 3.60
C MET A 65 -5.89 -7.00 3.05
N ARG A 66 -6.58 -7.87 3.79
CA ARG A 66 -6.87 -9.24 3.32
C ARG A 66 -7.81 -9.26 2.11
N ALA A 67 -8.69 -8.28 2.00
CA ALA A 67 -9.63 -8.14 0.90
C ALA A 67 -9.02 -7.41 -0.31
N ALA A 68 -7.85 -6.79 -0.14
CA ALA A 68 -7.21 -6.02 -1.19
C ALA A 68 -6.50 -6.93 -2.21
N ASP A 69 -6.65 -6.61 -3.47
CA ASP A 69 -5.91 -7.19 -4.58
C ASP A 69 -4.52 -6.59 -4.73
N LEU A 70 -4.34 -5.35 -4.26
CA LEU A 70 -3.08 -4.60 -4.29
C LEU A 70 -3.05 -3.58 -3.16
N VAL A 71 -1.90 -3.42 -2.52
CA VAL A 71 -1.69 -2.39 -1.50
C VAL A 71 -0.61 -1.41 -1.96
N VAL A 72 -0.90 -0.11 -1.88
CA VAL A 72 0.09 0.96 -2.07
C VAL A 72 0.46 1.53 -0.71
N SER A 73 1.73 1.41 -0.31
CA SER A 73 2.15 1.84 1.02
C SER A 73 3.61 2.29 1.09
N ARG A 74 4.00 2.80 2.26
CA ARG A 74 5.41 2.93 2.65
C ARG A 74 5.99 1.55 2.97
N ALA A 75 7.32 1.41 2.90
CA ALA A 75 8.01 0.15 3.17
C ALA A 75 8.53 0.05 4.62
N GLY A 76 7.68 0.35 5.58
CA GLY A 76 7.96 0.14 7.00
C GLY A 76 7.91 -1.34 7.37
N ALA A 77 8.77 -1.80 8.29
CA ALA A 77 8.90 -3.21 8.62
C ALA A 77 7.58 -3.86 9.08
N SER A 78 6.77 -3.18 9.91
CA SER A 78 5.47 -3.69 10.36
C SER A 78 4.51 -3.92 9.19
N THR A 79 4.40 -2.93 8.28
CA THR A 79 3.55 -3.06 7.09
C THR A 79 4.01 -4.21 6.18
N LEU A 80 5.33 -4.39 5.99
CA LEU A 80 5.84 -5.50 5.19
C LEU A 80 5.56 -6.85 5.85
N SER A 81 5.66 -6.95 7.17
CA SER A 81 5.29 -8.17 7.90
C SER A 81 3.81 -8.51 7.73
N GLU A 82 2.94 -7.52 7.75
CA GLU A 82 1.50 -7.70 7.50
C GLU A 82 1.24 -8.14 6.06
N LEU A 83 1.86 -7.49 5.07
CA LEU A 83 1.72 -7.84 3.66
C LEU A 83 2.19 -9.26 3.37
N THR A 84 3.36 -9.66 3.90
CA THR A 84 3.90 -11.02 3.70
C THR A 84 3.05 -12.08 4.40
N ALA A 85 2.54 -11.78 5.61
CA ALA A 85 1.65 -12.70 6.33
C ALA A 85 0.30 -12.92 5.61
N LEU A 86 -0.20 -11.90 4.90
CA LEU A 86 -1.45 -11.95 4.16
C LEU A 86 -1.28 -12.39 2.70
N GLY A 87 -0.06 -12.36 2.17
CA GLY A 87 0.23 -12.67 0.77
C GLY A 87 -0.32 -11.63 -0.21
N VAL A 88 -0.38 -10.36 0.17
CA VAL A 88 -0.97 -9.30 -0.66
C VAL A 88 0.09 -8.59 -1.49
N PRO A 89 -0.05 -8.54 -2.84
CA PRO A 89 0.85 -7.78 -3.70
C PRO A 89 0.94 -6.30 -3.32
N ALA A 90 2.09 -5.68 -3.53
CA ALA A 90 2.25 -4.29 -3.14
C ALA A 90 3.00 -3.43 -4.17
N VAL A 91 2.63 -2.14 -4.22
CA VAL A 91 3.47 -1.07 -4.74
C VAL A 91 4.04 -0.31 -3.55
N LEU A 92 5.34 -0.39 -3.38
CA LEU A 92 6.05 0.18 -2.23
C LEU A 92 6.70 1.50 -2.62
N VAL A 93 6.30 2.57 -1.93
CA VAL A 93 6.85 3.91 -2.10
C VAL A 93 7.67 4.27 -0.85
N PRO A 94 8.97 3.92 -0.80
CA PRO A 94 9.80 4.18 0.36
C PRO A 94 9.85 5.67 0.74
N SER A 95 9.88 5.96 2.05
CA SER A 95 10.10 7.31 2.52
C SER A 95 11.59 7.68 2.37
N PRO A 96 11.93 8.81 1.73
CA PRO A 96 13.32 9.25 1.64
C PRO A 96 13.86 9.81 2.97
N ASN A 97 12.98 10.11 3.92
CA ASN A 97 13.31 10.77 5.18
C ASN A 97 13.42 9.76 6.35
N VAL A 98 14.13 8.67 6.13
CA VAL A 98 14.35 7.63 7.15
C VAL A 98 15.83 7.33 7.31
N THR A 99 16.24 7.00 8.55
CA THR A 99 17.63 6.69 8.89
C THR A 99 18.14 5.51 8.05
N ASN A 100 19.35 5.64 7.51
CA ASN A 100 20.05 4.59 6.75
C ASN A 100 19.29 4.03 5.55
N ASP A 101 18.32 4.77 5.02
CA ASP A 101 17.51 4.37 3.87
C ASP A 101 16.91 2.94 3.99
N HIS A 102 16.51 2.58 5.23
CA HIS A 102 16.04 1.22 5.50
C HIS A 102 14.76 0.86 4.73
N GLN A 103 13.88 1.83 4.44
CA GLN A 103 12.66 1.54 3.68
C GLN A 103 12.95 1.16 2.23
N THR A 104 13.92 1.80 1.58
CA THR A 104 14.31 1.40 0.21
C THR A 104 14.91 0.00 0.20
N LYS A 105 15.76 -0.33 1.18
CA LYS A 105 16.32 -1.69 1.31
C LYS A 105 15.23 -2.74 1.52
N ASN A 106 14.28 -2.46 2.39
CA ASN A 106 13.13 -3.31 2.65
C ASN A 106 12.30 -3.53 1.37
N ALA A 107 11.94 -2.46 0.66
CA ALA A 107 11.16 -2.54 -0.56
C ALA A 107 11.88 -3.33 -1.66
N ARG A 108 13.20 -3.14 -1.79
CA ARG A 108 14.02 -3.83 -2.77
C ARG A 108 14.05 -5.34 -2.54
N ALA A 109 14.13 -5.79 -1.30
CA ALA A 109 14.08 -7.20 -0.99
C ALA A 109 12.77 -7.88 -1.46
N LEU A 110 11.63 -7.19 -1.34
CA LEU A 110 10.36 -7.69 -1.83
C LEU A 110 10.24 -7.60 -3.36
N GLU A 111 10.84 -6.58 -3.97
CA GLU A 111 10.90 -6.44 -5.43
C GLU A 111 11.75 -7.55 -6.06
N GLU A 112 12.93 -7.82 -5.51
CA GLU A 112 13.84 -8.90 -5.96
C GLU A 112 13.19 -10.29 -5.83
N ALA A 113 12.33 -10.47 -4.86
CA ALA A 113 11.51 -11.67 -4.70
C ALA A 113 10.30 -11.73 -5.67
N GLY A 114 10.04 -10.70 -6.45
CA GLY A 114 8.88 -10.60 -7.33
C GLY A 114 7.55 -10.45 -6.59
N ALA A 115 7.57 -9.99 -5.33
CA ALA A 115 6.41 -9.83 -4.47
C ALA A 115 5.81 -8.42 -4.50
N ALA A 116 6.61 -7.42 -4.88
CA ALA A 116 6.22 -6.03 -4.91
C ALA A 116 6.86 -5.28 -6.08
N VAL A 117 6.33 -4.10 -6.38
CA VAL A 117 7.00 -3.10 -7.23
C VAL A 117 7.53 -1.98 -6.33
N LEU A 118 8.84 -1.72 -6.40
CA LEU A 118 9.44 -0.57 -5.75
C LEU A 118 9.31 0.66 -6.66
N LEU A 119 8.62 1.67 -6.18
CA LEU A 119 8.47 2.95 -6.86
C LEU A 119 9.06 4.06 -5.98
N PRO A 120 10.27 4.57 -6.28
CA PRO A 120 10.89 5.63 -5.50
C PRO A 120 9.99 6.87 -5.40
N GLU A 121 9.96 7.54 -4.24
CA GLU A 121 9.06 8.68 -4.05
C GLU A 121 9.21 9.77 -5.13
N LYS A 122 10.41 10.03 -5.61
CA LYS A 122 10.65 11.01 -6.70
C LYS A 122 9.96 10.64 -8.01
N ASP A 123 9.76 9.34 -8.27
CA ASP A 123 9.20 8.80 -9.50
C ASP A 123 7.70 8.45 -9.33
N ALA A 124 7.18 8.43 -8.10
CA ALA A 124 5.80 8.09 -7.77
C ALA A 124 4.85 9.27 -8.03
N SER A 125 4.79 9.75 -9.29
CA SER A 125 3.76 10.69 -9.71
C SER A 125 2.37 10.01 -9.70
N PRO A 126 1.26 10.76 -9.64
CA PRO A 126 -0.08 10.20 -9.75
C PRO A 126 -0.27 9.34 -11.00
N GLN A 127 0.27 9.77 -12.13
CA GLN A 127 0.23 9.04 -13.40
C GLN A 127 1.02 7.74 -13.34
N ALA A 128 2.22 7.77 -12.76
CA ALA A 128 3.05 6.56 -12.58
C ALA A 128 2.35 5.56 -11.65
N LEU A 129 1.77 6.02 -10.54
CA LEU A 129 0.98 5.17 -9.64
C LEU A 129 -0.21 4.54 -10.38
N PHE A 130 -0.97 5.34 -11.13
CA PHE A 130 -2.10 4.85 -11.92
C PHE A 130 -1.69 3.76 -12.92
N GLN A 131 -0.60 3.98 -13.65
CA GLN A 131 -0.08 3.02 -14.63
C GLN A 131 0.43 1.74 -13.97
N VAL A 132 1.21 1.86 -12.90
CA VAL A 132 1.77 0.70 -12.18
C VAL A 132 0.66 -0.13 -11.54
N CYS A 133 -0.29 0.51 -10.84
CA CYS A 133 -1.42 -0.18 -10.24
C CYS A 133 -2.30 -0.85 -11.30
N GLY A 134 -2.65 -0.13 -12.37
CA GLY A 134 -3.42 -0.68 -13.48
C GLY A 134 -2.73 -1.86 -14.16
N GLY A 135 -1.41 -1.77 -14.38
CA GLY A 135 -0.61 -2.84 -14.98
C GLY A 135 -0.51 -4.10 -14.12
N ILE A 136 -0.81 -4.03 -12.81
CA ILE A 136 -0.93 -5.19 -11.92
C ILE A 136 -2.37 -5.67 -11.87
N LEU A 137 -3.32 -4.77 -11.63
CA LEU A 137 -4.74 -5.11 -11.42
C LEU A 137 -5.42 -5.66 -12.67
N HIS A 138 -4.96 -5.29 -13.88
CA HIS A 138 -5.47 -5.83 -15.15
C HIS A 138 -4.71 -7.08 -15.65
N ASP A 139 -3.75 -7.59 -14.87
CA ASP A 139 -3.01 -8.83 -15.17
C ASP A 139 -3.17 -9.84 -14.02
N PRO A 140 -4.22 -10.67 -14.04
CA PRO A 140 -4.48 -11.67 -13.00
C PRO A 140 -3.35 -12.69 -12.81
N ALA A 141 -2.60 -13.00 -13.87
CA ALA A 141 -1.49 -13.94 -13.78
C ALA A 141 -0.32 -13.34 -12.99
N ARG A 142 0.04 -12.10 -13.30
CA ARG A 142 1.05 -11.32 -12.57
C ARG A 142 0.64 -11.10 -11.11
N GLN A 143 -0.60 -10.71 -10.87
CA GLN A 143 -1.13 -10.51 -9.53
C GLN A 143 -1.04 -11.79 -8.69
N ALA A 144 -1.46 -12.93 -9.24
CA ALA A 144 -1.37 -14.23 -8.57
C ALA A 144 0.08 -14.66 -8.31
N GLU A 145 1.01 -14.38 -9.21
CA GLU A 145 2.43 -14.64 -9.02
C GLU A 145 3.00 -13.78 -7.88
N MET A 146 2.75 -12.48 -7.90
CA MET A 146 3.17 -11.57 -6.84
C MET A 146 2.61 -11.98 -5.47
N ALA A 147 1.35 -12.41 -5.41
CA ALA A 147 0.72 -12.87 -4.18
C ALA A 147 1.40 -14.13 -3.62
N ARG A 148 1.72 -15.11 -4.47
CA ARG A 148 2.47 -16.33 -4.06
C ARG A 148 3.86 -15.98 -3.55
N ASN A 149 4.56 -15.10 -4.25
CA ASN A 149 5.90 -14.66 -3.86
C ASN A 149 5.87 -13.90 -2.52
N MET A 150 4.87 -13.04 -2.31
CA MET A 150 4.66 -12.31 -1.06
C MET A 150 4.41 -13.28 0.11
N ALA A 151 3.51 -14.26 -0.07
CA ALA A 151 3.20 -15.25 0.95
C ALA A 151 4.43 -16.13 1.31
N ALA A 152 5.29 -16.43 0.34
CA ALA A 152 6.51 -17.22 0.56
C ALA A 152 7.54 -16.50 1.47
N LEU A 153 7.45 -15.18 1.60
CA LEU A 153 8.28 -14.38 2.50
C LEU A 153 7.70 -14.26 3.92
N GLY A 154 6.47 -14.71 4.11
CA GLY A 154 5.78 -14.63 5.39
C GLY A 154 6.34 -15.60 6.43
N VAL A 155 6.29 -15.19 7.69
CA VAL A 155 6.65 -16.04 8.84
C VAL A 155 5.44 -16.10 9.77
N PRO A 156 4.44 -16.96 9.47
CA PRO A 156 3.16 -16.98 10.19
C PRO A 156 3.31 -17.40 11.67
N ASP A 157 4.33 -18.17 11.98
CA ASP A 157 4.66 -18.67 13.32
C ASP A 157 5.69 -17.79 14.07
N ALA A 158 5.90 -16.55 13.63
CA ALA A 158 6.92 -15.64 14.22
C ALA A 158 6.73 -15.43 15.73
N ALA A 159 5.49 -15.29 16.20
CA ALA A 159 5.21 -15.10 17.63
C ALA A 159 5.59 -16.34 18.46
N GLU A 160 5.31 -17.54 17.96
CA GLU A 160 5.67 -18.81 18.59
C GLU A 160 7.18 -18.98 18.67
N ARG A 161 7.89 -18.72 17.57
CA ARG A 161 9.36 -18.77 17.54
C ARG A 161 10.01 -17.80 18.54
N ILE A 162 9.47 -16.58 18.65
CA ILE A 162 9.94 -15.60 19.63
C ILE A 162 9.70 -16.13 21.04
N LEU A 163 8.51 -16.66 21.34
CA LEU A 163 8.16 -17.21 22.63
C LEU A 163 9.08 -18.39 23.02
N ASP A 164 9.34 -19.31 22.10
CA ASP A 164 10.23 -20.44 22.33
C ASP A 164 11.68 -19.99 22.58
N THR A 165 12.13 -18.97 21.84
CA THR A 165 13.45 -18.36 22.09
C THR A 165 13.55 -17.76 23.51
N VAL A 166 12.52 -17.03 23.93
CA VAL A 166 12.47 -16.47 25.29
C VAL A 166 12.45 -17.57 26.36
N ARG A 167 11.67 -18.63 26.17
CA ARG A 167 11.60 -19.76 27.08
C ARG A 167 12.93 -20.48 27.21
N ALA A 168 13.70 -20.58 26.14
CA ALA A 168 15.02 -21.21 26.14
C ALA A 168 16.10 -20.39 26.86
N LEU A 169 15.84 -19.10 27.14
CA LEU A 169 16.75 -18.21 27.87
C LEU A 169 16.44 -18.10 29.35
N LEU A 170 15.34 -18.67 29.80
CA LEU A 170 14.92 -18.73 31.21
C LEU A 170 15.31 -20.03 31.87
#